data_a046cd210f51b075f9745e419cbec8b3
#
_entry.id   a046cd210f51b075f9745e419cbec8b3
#
_cell.length_a   1.000
_cell.length_b   1.000
_cell.length_c   1.000
_cell.angle_alpha   90.00
_cell.angle_beta   90.00
_cell.angle_gamma   90.00
#
_symmetry.space_group_name_H-M   'P 1'
#
loop_
_entity.id
_entity.type
_entity.pdbx_description
1 polymer ?
#
loop_
_entity_poly.entity_id
_entity_poly.type
_entity_poly.pdbx_seq_one_letter_code
_entity_poly.pdbx_strand_id
1 'polypeptide(L)'
;ELNEHYHSVKGARTESQHIFIDMGLNASEAVEPHILEIGFGTGFNALLTLETAERSLRKVHYTGIELYPLSWDIVEPLGYSNNPLFKTLHMIPWGEDAIITPHFTLRKVQADVNNVFMCPCGNLSAENTVIPDSNRGIGTATHWDIIYFDAFAPEKQPEMWSQELFNRLYVIMNP
;
A
#
# COMPACT_ATOMS: atom_id res chain seq x y z
N GLU A 1 -5.24 -8.23 -20.48
CA GLU A 1 -5.20 -9.28 -19.43
C GLU A 1 -3.76 -9.67 -19.23
N LEU A 2 -3.16 -9.18 -18.12
CA LEU A 2 -1.80 -9.52 -17.72
C LEU A 2 -1.84 -10.96 -17.16
N ASN A 3 -1.48 -11.92 -18.00
CA ASN A 3 -1.40 -13.33 -17.61
C ASN A 3 -0.10 -13.55 -16.81
N GLU A 4 -0.09 -13.09 -15.56
CA GLU A 4 0.96 -13.40 -14.60
C GLU A 4 0.61 -14.73 -13.93
N HIS A 5 1.48 -15.73 -14.06
CA HIS A 5 1.38 -16.90 -13.22
C HIS A 5 1.69 -16.45 -11.79
N TYR A 6 0.63 -16.35 -10.97
CA TYR A 6 0.82 -16.18 -9.54
C TYR A 6 1.69 -17.37 -9.05
N HIS A 7 2.85 -17.03 -8.48
CA HIS A 7 3.68 -18.01 -7.79
C HIS A 7 2.83 -18.78 -6.79
N SER A 8 3.24 -20.02 -6.44
CA SER A 8 2.49 -20.79 -5.43
C SER A 8 2.29 -19.93 -4.18
N VAL A 9 1.14 -20.07 -3.51
CA VAL A 9 0.78 -19.30 -2.29
C VAL A 9 1.93 -19.25 -1.26
N LYS A 10 2.68 -20.34 -1.13
CA LYS A 10 3.85 -20.40 -0.24
C LYS A 10 5.01 -19.51 -0.72
N GLY A 11 5.26 -19.46 -2.03
CA GLY A 11 6.30 -18.62 -2.61
C GLY A 11 5.97 -17.13 -2.43
N ALA A 12 4.75 -16.72 -2.79
CA ALA A 12 4.27 -15.36 -2.63
C ALA A 12 4.36 -14.90 -1.16
N ARG A 13 3.94 -15.77 -0.20
CA ARG A 13 4.04 -15.43 1.23
C ARG A 13 5.48 -15.23 1.69
N THR A 14 6.39 -16.10 1.26
CA THR A 14 7.81 -16.03 1.66
C THR A 14 8.45 -14.76 1.10
N GLU A 15 8.19 -14.43 -0.16
CA GLU A 15 8.71 -13.24 -0.81
C GLU A 15 8.17 -11.97 -0.16
N SER A 16 6.86 -11.85 -0.03
CA SER A 16 6.24 -10.69 0.61
C SER A 16 6.66 -10.53 2.07
N GLN A 17 6.76 -11.63 2.83
CA GLN A 17 7.26 -11.61 4.20
C GLN A 17 8.68 -11.05 4.26
N HIS A 18 9.57 -11.53 3.39
CA HIS A 18 10.95 -11.07 3.39
C HIS A 18 11.09 -9.60 2.96
N ILE A 19 10.50 -9.23 1.84
CA ILE A 19 10.70 -7.89 1.25
C ILE A 19 9.97 -6.82 2.08
N PHE A 20 8.68 -7.00 2.33
CA PHE A 20 7.85 -5.95 2.91
C PHE A 20 7.83 -5.96 4.43
N ILE A 21 7.86 -7.14 5.05
CA ILE A 21 7.79 -7.23 6.51
C ILE A 21 9.19 -7.20 7.12
N ASP A 22 10.09 -8.11 6.72
CA ASP A 22 11.38 -8.22 7.41
C ASP A 22 12.31 -7.05 7.05
N MET A 23 12.42 -6.70 5.75
CA MET A 23 13.27 -5.62 5.27
C MET A 23 12.59 -4.24 5.30
N GLY A 24 11.26 -4.18 5.37
CA GLY A 24 10.47 -2.95 5.47
C GLY A 24 10.02 -2.66 6.89
N LEU A 25 8.85 -3.19 7.30
CA LEU A 25 8.23 -2.86 8.58
C LEU A 25 9.10 -3.13 9.79
N ASN A 26 9.75 -4.31 9.86
CA ASN A 26 10.58 -4.69 11.01
C ASN A 26 11.91 -3.92 11.06
N ALA A 27 12.40 -3.42 9.94
CA ALA A 27 13.60 -2.61 9.87
C ALA A 27 13.35 -1.12 10.22
N SER A 28 12.10 -0.67 10.19
CA SER A 28 11.73 0.72 10.51
C SER A 28 11.72 0.96 12.01
N GLU A 29 12.33 2.07 12.45
CA GLU A 29 12.37 2.53 13.84
C GLU A 29 11.17 3.41 14.24
N ALA A 30 10.28 3.77 13.28
CA ALA A 30 9.10 4.58 13.56
C ALA A 30 8.19 3.88 14.60
N VAL A 31 7.73 4.59 15.60
CA VAL A 31 6.88 4.02 16.68
C VAL A 31 5.50 3.64 16.15
N GLU A 32 4.89 4.52 15.36
CA GLU A 32 3.61 4.34 14.69
C GLU A 32 3.82 4.58 13.18
N PRO A 33 4.35 3.60 12.42
CA PRO A 33 4.72 3.81 11.03
C PRO A 33 3.51 4.07 10.12
N HIS A 34 3.69 5.04 9.24
CA HIS A 34 2.82 5.30 8.10
C HIS A 34 3.40 4.60 6.88
N ILE A 35 2.68 3.63 6.35
CA ILE A 35 3.08 2.83 5.19
C ILE A 35 2.24 3.21 3.98
N LEU A 36 2.91 3.49 2.87
CA LEU A 36 2.30 3.66 1.56
C LEU A 36 2.61 2.45 0.69
N GLU A 37 1.59 1.76 0.20
CA GLU A 37 1.74 0.71 -0.80
C GLU A 37 1.30 1.20 -2.17
N ILE A 38 2.17 1.00 -3.16
CA ILE A 38 1.88 1.24 -4.57
C ILE A 38 1.59 -0.12 -5.22
N GLY A 39 0.32 -0.32 -5.62
CA GLY A 39 -0.19 -1.60 -6.11
C GLY A 39 -0.78 -2.44 -4.97
N PHE A 40 -1.96 -2.06 -4.45
CA PHE A 40 -2.64 -2.83 -3.39
C PHE A 40 -2.97 -4.26 -3.83
N GLY A 41 -3.30 -4.45 -5.11
CA GLY A 41 -3.52 -5.75 -5.73
C GLY A 41 -4.48 -6.65 -4.94
N THR A 42 -3.99 -7.81 -4.52
CA THR A 42 -4.75 -8.77 -3.71
C THR A 42 -4.85 -8.38 -2.23
N GLY A 43 -4.22 -7.30 -1.78
CA GLY A 43 -4.17 -6.89 -0.37
C GLY A 43 -3.35 -7.82 0.53
N PHE A 44 -2.49 -8.65 -0.07
CA PHE A 44 -1.74 -9.65 0.70
C PHE A 44 -0.65 -9.03 1.58
N ASN A 45 0.04 -7.99 1.10
CA ASN A 45 1.01 -7.25 1.89
C ASN A 45 0.35 -6.51 3.06
N ALA A 46 -0.85 -5.95 2.83
CA ALA A 46 -1.65 -5.33 3.90
C ALA A 46 -2.04 -6.36 4.98
N LEU A 47 -2.40 -7.58 4.58
CA LEU A 47 -2.68 -8.68 5.52
C LEU A 47 -1.45 -9.05 6.35
N LEU A 48 -0.28 -9.25 5.72
CA LEU A 48 0.95 -9.59 6.44
C LEU A 48 1.37 -8.48 7.40
N THR A 49 1.19 -7.23 6.98
CA THR A 49 1.45 -6.05 7.82
C THR A 49 0.51 -6.02 9.03
N LEU A 50 -0.79 -6.26 8.83
CA LEU A 50 -1.78 -6.37 9.90
C LEU A 50 -1.41 -7.48 10.88
N GLU A 51 -1.10 -8.70 10.39
CA GLU A 51 -0.71 -9.82 11.23
C GLU A 51 0.56 -9.51 12.06
N THR A 52 1.48 -8.73 11.48
CA THR A 52 2.70 -8.32 12.18
C THR A 52 2.43 -7.22 13.19
N ALA A 53 1.59 -6.24 12.88
CA ALA A 53 1.15 -5.18 13.78
C ALA A 53 0.49 -5.77 15.03
N GLU A 54 -0.45 -6.71 14.86
CA GLU A 54 -1.12 -7.40 15.97
C GLU A 54 -0.15 -8.21 16.83
N ARG A 55 0.79 -8.92 16.21
CA ARG A 55 1.78 -9.73 16.94
C ARG A 55 2.76 -8.87 17.74
N SER A 56 3.15 -7.71 17.21
CA SER A 56 4.11 -6.79 17.84
C SER A 56 3.45 -5.75 18.74
N LEU A 57 2.11 -5.62 18.69
CA LEU A 57 1.31 -4.58 19.33
C LEU A 57 1.72 -3.16 18.88
N ARG A 58 2.31 -3.03 17.70
CA ARG A 58 2.76 -1.79 17.10
C ARG A 58 1.63 -1.23 16.24
N LYS A 59 1.23 0.00 16.48
CA LYS A 59 0.22 0.66 15.64
C LYS A 59 0.80 0.97 14.27
N VAL A 60 0.03 0.66 13.24
CA VAL A 60 0.41 0.89 11.84
C VAL A 60 -0.73 1.61 11.11
N HIS A 61 -0.38 2.66 10.40
CA HIS A 61 -1.26 3.34 9.45
C HIS A 61 -0.88 2.91 8.03
N TYR A 62 -1.77 2.21 7.37
CA TYR A 62 -1.51 1.63 6.05
C TYR A 62 -2.39 2.29 4.99
N THR A 63 -1.78 2.80 3.93
CA THR A 63 -2.49 3.32 2.76
C THR A 63 -2.08 2.52 1.53
N GLY A 64 -3.04 1.88 0.87
CA GLY A 64 -2.82 1.17 -0.40
C GLY A 64 -3.43 1.94 -1.57
N ILE A 65 -2.62 2.23 -2.59
CA ILE A 65 -3.07 2.82 -3.85
C ILE A 65 -3.23 1.71 -4.88
N GLU A 66 -4.37 1.71 -5.60
CA GLU A 66 -4.66 0.74 -6.65
C GLU A 66 -5.47 1.41 -7.78
N LEU A 67 -5.05 1.21 -9.02
CA LEU A 67 -5.76 1.74 -10.17
C LEU A 67 -6.95 0.87 -10.55
N TYR A 68 -6.79 -0.46 -10.46
CA TYR A 68 -7.77 -1.47 -10.86
C TYR A 68 -8.14 -2.40 -9.70
N PRO A 69 -8.94 -1.92 -8.72
CA PRO A 69 -9.30 -2.68 -7.54
C PRO A 69 -9.86 -4.07 -7.86
N LEU A 70 -9.34 -5.09 -7.21
CA LEU A 70 -9.87 -6.44 -7.30
C LEU A 70 -11.03 -6.62 -6.32
N SER A 71 -12.13 -7.23 -6.79
CA SER A 71 -13.22 -7.62 -5.92
C SER A 71 -12.85 -8.84 -5.06
N TRP A 72 -13.53 -8.99 -3.91
CA TRP A 72 -13.31 -10.15 -3.04
C TRP A 72 -13.53 -11.49 -3.77
N ASP A 73 -14.51 -11.56 -4.67
CA ASP A 73 -14.82 -12.78 -5.43
C ASP A 73 -13.66 -13.24 -6.33
N ILE A 74 -12.74 -12.32 -6.69
CA ILE A 74 -11.52 -12.64 -7.44
C ILE A 74 -10.41 -13.08 -6.48
N VAL A 75 -10.34 -12.50 -5.30
CA VAL A 75 -9.25 -12.72 -4.33
C VAL A 75 -9.50 -13.95 -3.46
N GLU A 76 -10.74 -14.20 -3.02
CA GLU A 76 -11.09 -15.33 -2.16
C GLU A 76 -10.61 -16.69 -2.70
N PRO A 77 -10.79 -17.02 -4.01
CA PRO A 77 -10.37 -18.30 -4.56
C PRO A 77 -8.85 -18.53 -4.56
N LEU A 78 -8.04 -17.47 -4.40
CA LEU A 78 -6.58 -17.58 -4.36
C LEU A 78 -6.09 -18.28 -3.09
N GLY A 79 -6.89 -18.31 -2.04
CA GLY A 79 -6.62 -19.08 -0.82
C GLY A 79 -5.38 -18.62 -0.04
N TYR A 80 -5.02 -17.34 -0.13
CA TYR A 80 -3.83 -16.80 0.54
C TYR A 80 -3.87 -16.90 2.06
N SER A 81 -5.06 -16.81 2.66
CA SER A 81 -5.20 -16.85 4.11
C SER A 81 -6.61 -17.27 4.54
N ASN A 82 -6.67 -18.00 5.67
CA ASN A 82 -7.92 -18.27 6.39
C ASN A 82 -8.23 -17.21 7.46
N ASN A 83 -7.45 -16.15 7.56
CA ASN A 83 -7.67 -15.06 8.50
C ASN A 83 -8.94 -14.28 8.09
N PRO A 84 -9.98 -14.23 8.94
CA PRO A 84 -11.23 -13.54 8.61
C PRO A 84 -11.04 -12.04 8.36
N LEU A 85 -9.99 -11.42 8.92
CA LEU A 85 -9.67 -10.02 8.69
C LEU A 85 -9.24 -9.77 7.24
N PHE A 86 -8.79 -10.79 6.50
CA PHE A 86 -8.44 -10.63 5.09
C PHE A 86 -9.65 -10.18 4.26
N LYS A 87 -10.81 -10.80 4.48
CA LYS A 87 -12.06 -10.34 3.87
C LYS A 87 -12.41 -8.91 4.30
N THR A 88 -12.22 -8.58 5.57
CA THR A 88 -12.51 -7.24 6.10
C THR A 88 -11.69 -6.17 5.38
N LEU A 89 -10.39 -6.39 5.09
CA LEU A 89 -9.56 -5.46 4.33
C LEU A 89 -10.14 -5.14 2.95
N HIS A 90 -10.78 -6.13 2.30
CA HIS A 90 -11.40 -5.93 0.99
C HIS A 90 -12.75 -5.21 1.08
N MET A 91 -13.54 -5.50 2.11
CA MET A 91 -14.92 -5.00 2.24
C MET A 91 -15.03 -3.55 2.72
N ILE A 92 -13.99 -2.98 3.31
CA ILE A 92 -14.01 -1.55 3.69
C ILE A 92 -14.12 -0.67 2.43
N PRO A 93 -14.77 0.50 2.52
CA PRO A 93 -14.90 1.41 1.40
C PRO A 93 -13.54 1.96 0.96
N TRP A 94 -13.45 2.39 -0.30
CA TRP A 94 -12.31 3.13 -0.83
C TRP A 94 -12.45 4.62 -0.45
N GLY A 95 -11.32 5.29 -0.20
CA GLY A 95 -11.27 6.71 0.11
C GLY A 95 -11.46 7.07 1.58
N GLU A 96 -11.70 6.11 2.46
CA GLU A 96 -11.96 6.35 3.88
C GLU A 96 -10.97 5.58 4.76
N ASP A 97 -10.66 6.15 5.93
CA ASP A 97 -9.88 5.46 6.96
C ASP A 97 -10.76 4.47 7.71
N ALA A 98 -10.31 3.24 7.84
CA ALA A 98 -11.00 2.21 8.62
C ALA A 98 -10.06 1.62 9.67
N ILE A 99 -10.48 1.67 10.94
CA ILE A 99 -9.79 0.96 12.02
C ILE A 99 -10.20 -0.51 11.91
N ILE A 100 -9.26 -1.35 11.46
CA ILE A 100 -9.47 -2.79 11.30
C ILE A 100 -9.28 -3.49 12.64
N THR A 101 -8.23 -3.08 13.37
CA THR A 101 -7.92 -3.55 14.72
C THR A 101 -7.35 -2.38 15.54
N PRO A 102 -7.16 -2.52 16.87
CA PRO A 102 -6.50 -1.48 17.67
C PRO A 102 -5.10 -1.10 17.20
N HIS A 103 -4.44 -1.98 16.42
CA HIS A 103 -3.07 -1.79 15.96
C HIS A 103 -2.96 -1.59 14.44
N PHE A 104 -4.08 -1.59 13.71
CA PHE A 104 -4.02 -1.46 12.25
C PHE A 104 -5.17 -0.62 11.69
N THR A 105 -4.82 0.51 11.11
CA THR A 105 -5.73 1.38 10.34
C THR A 105 -5.42 1.24 8.87
N LEU A 106 -6.44 1.00 8.05
CA LEU A 106 -6.31 0.87 6.59
C LEU A 106 -7.06 1.97 5.88
N ARG A 107 -6.40 2.58 4.90
CA ARG A 107 -7.00 3.41 3.87
C ARG A 107 -6.71 2.80 2.51
N LYS A 108 -7.73 2.67 1.67
CA LYS A 108 -7.57 2.27 0.26
C LYS A 108 -7.89 3.46 -0.64
N VAL A 109 -7.03 3.73 -1.62
CA VAL A 109 -7.19 4.83 -2.56
C VAL A 109 -7.23 4.27 -3.98
N GLN A 110 -8.36 4.44 -4.68
CA GLN A 110 -8.46 4.08 -6.08
C GLN A 110 -7.94 5.25 -6.93
N ALA A 111 -6.72 5.15 -7.41
CA ALA A 111 -6.08 6.19 -8.20
C ALA A 111 -4.89 5.67 -9.02
N ASP A 112 -4.56 6.37 -10.09
CA ASP A 112 -3.27 6.22 -10.75
C ASP A 112 -2.19 6.96 -9.96
N VAL A 113 -1.20 6.24 -9.47
CA VAL A 113 -0.09 6.80 -8.69
C VAL A 113 0.66 7.91 -9.42
N ASN A 114 0.75 7.84 -10.74
CA ASN A 114 1.38 8.89 -11.54
C ASN A 114 0.64 10.23 -11.46
N ASN A 115 -0.65 10.20 -11.16
CA ASN A 115 -1.49 11.40 -11.02
C ASN A 115 -1.65 11.85 -9.56
N VAL A 116 -1.50 10.94 -8.60
CA VAL A 116 -1.75 11.20 -7.16
C VAL A 116 -0.76 12.22 -6.59
N PHE A 117 0.49 12.16 -6.98
CA PHE A 117 1.56 13.02 -6.46
C PHE A 117 1.93 14.16 -7.42
N MET A 118 1.05 14.51 -8.34
CA MET A 118 1.26 15.68 -9.21
C MET A 118 0.89 16.97 -8.46
N CYS A 119 1.90 17.81 -8.21
CA CYS A 119 1.63 19.19 -7.76
C CYS A 119 1.07 20.01 -8.94
N PRO A 120 -0.07 20.68 -8.78
CA PRO A 120 -0.63 21.54 -9.83
C PRO A 120 0.28 22.72 -10.23
N CYS A 121 1.29 23.03 -9.42
CA CYS A 121 2.18 24.20 -9.58
C CYS A 121 3.60 23.87 -10.08
N GLY A 122 3.90 22.60 -10.41
CA GLY A 122 5.20 22.23 -11.01
C GLY A 122 6.41 22.26 -10.07
N ASN A 123 6.24 22.64 -8.81
CA ASN A 123 7.30 22.62 -7.79
C ASN A 123 7.03 21.48 -6.79
N LEU A 124 7.92 20.51 -6.74
CA LEU A 124 7.93 19.44 -5.75
C LEU A 124 8.34 20.04 -4.39
N SER A 125 7.38 20.39 -3.56
CA SER A 125 7.62 20.63 -2.13
C SER A 125 6.67 19.75 -1.33
N ALA A 126 7.15 19.19 -0.22
CA ALA A 126 6.38 18.34 0.66
C ALA A 126 5.07 19.01 1.16
N GLU A 127 5.07 20.35 1.23
CA GLU A 127 3.93 21.15 1.68
C GLU A 127 2.75 21.19 0.68
N ASN A 128 2.97 20.81 -0.58
CA ASN A 128 1.99 20.90 -1.68
C ASN A 128 1.64 19.56 -2.31
N THR A 129 2.10 18.45 -1.74
CA THR A 129 1.76 17.13 -2.23
C THR A 129 0.36 16.76 -1.73
N VAL A 130 -0.65 17.27 -2.41
CA VAL A 130 -2.04 16.92 -2.16
C VAL A 130 -2.36 15.70 -3.00
N ILE A 131 -2.67 14.57 -2.36
CA ILE A 131 -3.39 13.51 -3.05
C ILE A 131 -4.77 14.10 -3.37
N PRO A 132 -5.17 14.26 -4.65
CA PRO A 132 -6.44 14.88 -4.99
C PRO A 132 -7.59 14.12 -4.34
N ASP A 133 -8.29 14.76 -3.46
CA ASP A 133 -9.50 14.26 -2.87
C ASP A 133 -10.67 14.59 -3.79
N SER A 134 -11.15 13.59 -4.52
CA SER A 134 -12.51 13.69 -5.06
C SER A 134 -13.57 13.53 -3.96
N ASN A 135 -13.18 13.17 -2.72
CA ASN A 135 -14.04 13.05 -1.55
C ASN A 135 -13.24 13.19 -0.23
N ARG A 136 -12.85 14.40 0.15
CA ARG A 136 -12.30 14.78 1.46
C ARG A 136 -11.12 13.93 1.99
N GLY A 137 -9.93 14.50 1.83
CA GLY A 137 -8.85 14.38 2.84
C GLY A 137 -8.19 13.04 3.01
N ILE A 138 -7.04 12.83 2.35
CA ILE A 138 -6.04 11.97 2.97
C ILE A 138 -5.74 12.59 4.32
N GLY A 139 -5.96 11.80 5.36
CA GLY A 139 -5.61 12.18 6.71
C GLY A 139 -4.21 12.78 6.74
N THR A 140 -4.00 13.73 7.60
CA THR A 140 -2.90 14.67 7.72
C THR A 140 -1.47 14.10 7.83
N ALA A 141 -1.21 12.86 7.41
CA ALA A 141 0.14 12.36 7.28
C ALA A 141 0.75 12.98 6.01
N THR A 142 1.52 14.02 6.21
CA THR A 142 2.23 14.71 5.13
C THR A 142 3.42 13.90 4.61
N HIS A 143 3.87 12.87 5.35
CA HIS A 143 5.04 12.05 5.03
C HIS A 143 4.82 10.58 5.42
N TRP A 144 5.55 9.70 4.72
CA TRP A 144 5.50 8.25 4.87
C TRP A 144 6.82 7.71 5.43
N ASP A 145 6.76 6.80 6.38
CA ASP A 145 7.95 6.17 6.95
C ASP A 145 8.47 5.04 6.06
N ILE A 146 7.54 4.38 5.34
CA ILE A 146 7.85 3.22 4.50
C ILE A 146 7.02 3.31 3.21
N ILE A 147 7.65 3.00 2.08
CA ILE A 147 6.94 2.80 0.81
C ILE A 147 7.13 1.34 0.38
N TYR A 148 6.03 0.60 0.26
CA TYR A 148 5.97 -0.69 -0.41
C TYR A 148 5.71 -0.46 -1.88
N PHE A 149 6.65 -0.81 -2.73
CA PHE A 149 6.52 -0.67 -4.17
C PHE A 149 6.27 -2.04 -4.79
N ASP A 150 5.00 -2.40 -4.96
CA ASP A 150 4.55 -3.71 -5.46
C ASP A 150 3.89 -3.58 -6.83
N ALA A 151 4.56 -2.86 -7.74
CA ALA A 151 4.14 -2.72 -9.13
C ALA A 151 4.60 -3.92 -9.97
N PHE A 152 3.93 -4.15 -11.11
CA PHE A 152 4.39 -5.13 -12.08
C PHE A 152 5.82 -4.82 -12.57
N ALA A 153 6.52 -5.88 -13.01
CA ALA A 153 7.88 -5.76 -13.50
C ALA A 153 8.03 -4.69 -14.61
N PRO A 154 9.21 -4.05 -14.74
CA PRO A 154 9.45 -2.97 -15.72
C PRO A 154 9.08 -3.33 -17.16
N GLU A 155 9.20 -4.60 -17.53
CA GLU A 155 8.83 -5.10 -18.85
C GLU A 155 7.32 -5.04 -19.13
N LYS A 156 6.51 -5.02 -18.06
CA LYS A 156 5.04 -5.00 -18.14
C LYS A 156 4.45 -3.61 -17.89
N GLN A 157 5.09 -2.84 -17.01
CA GLN A 157 4.65 -1.49 -16.62
C GLN A 157 5.84 -0.53 -16.54
N PRO A 158 6.51 -0.19 -17.65
CA PRO A 158 7.69 0.69 -17.64
C PRO A 158 7.40 2.08 -17.05
N GLU A 159 6.17 2.58 -17.19
CA GLU A 159 5.74 3.87 -16.64
C GLU A 159 5.81 3.93 -15.10
N MET A 160 5.69 2.80 -14.42
CA MET A 160 5.82 2.70 -12.96
C MET A 160 7.27 2.78 -12.49
N TRP A 161 8.24 2.59 -13.38
CA TRP A 161 9.67 2.54 -13.07
C TRP A 161 10.42 3.80 -13.54
N SER A 162 9.69 4.90 -13.67
CA SER A 162 10.27 6.17 -14.10
C SER A 162 11.02 6.87 -12.97
N GLN A 163 12.15 7.52 -13.29
CA GLN A 163 12.90 8.35 -12.34
C GLN A 163 12.01 9.43 -11.72
N GLU A 164 11.07 9.96 -12.51
CA GLU A 164 10.16 11.00 -12.05
C GLU A 164 9.23 10.52 -10.93
N LEU A 165 8.65 9.32 -11.07
CA LEU A 165 7.83 8.71 -10.02
C LEU A 165 8.64 8.49 -8.74
N PHE A 166 9.83 7.91 -8.84
CA PHE A 166 10.69 7.69 -7.67
C PHE A 166 11.13 8.99 -6.99
N ASN A 167 11.40 10.04 -7.75
CA ASN A 167 11.69 11.36 -7.17
C ASN A 167 10.50 11.91 -6.37
N ARG A 168 9.28 11.74 -6.87
CA ARG A 168 8.06 12.14 -6.16
C ARG A 168 7.85 11.32 -4.89
N LEU A 169 8.05 10.01 -4.96
CA LEU A 169 7.94 9.11 -3.79
C LEU A 169 8.98 9.49 -2.74
N TYR A 170 10.21 9.80 -3.15
CA TYR A 170 11.27 10.21 -2.22
C TYR A 170 10.91 11.48 -1.44
N VAL A 171 10.30 12.48 -2.08
CA VAL A 171 9.93 13.77 -1.45
C VAL A 171 8.87 13.62 -0.38
N ILE A 172 8.02 12.59 -0.47
CA ILE A 172 6.95 12.33 0.50
C ILE A 172 7.36 11.40 1.64
N MET A 173 8.60 10.92 1.66
CA MET A 173 9.11 10.11 2.76
C MET A 173 9.59 10.99 3.93
N ASN A 174 9.45 10.47 5.14
CA ASN A 174 10.12 11.01 6.32
C ASN A 174 11.64 10.90 6.15
N PRO A 175 12.42 11.90 6.62
CA PRO A 175 13.87 11.86 6.59
C PRO A 175 14.47 10.76 7.47
#